data_d55e931bba05a0466896228c3acf93a1
#
_entry.id   d55e931bba05a0466896228c3acf93a1
#
_cell.length_a   1.000
_cell.length_b   1.000
_cell.length_c   1.000
_cell.angle_alpha   90.00
_cell.angle_beta   90.00
_cell.angle_gamma   90.00
#
_symmetry.space_group_name_H-M   'P 1'
#
loop_
_entity.id
_entity.type
_entity.pdbx_description
1 polymer ?
#
loop_
_entity_poly.entity_id
_entity_poly.type
_entity_poly.pdbx_seq_one_letter_code
_entity_poly.pdbx_strand_id
1 'polypeptide(L)'
;RGSHSQKWDKYKDQDILPLWVADTDFRVAPVIQDALAKRLEHGVFGYTVVDRPRNQIVADYYAKTYGVEVDPDWIVWVPGIVASLSLAIRGLSKNHTEVLTPDMVYPFLHTTPVAAGKKARHMPMTYAQDRVRIDIDVLEKSDPGNAKVMLFCNPQNPGGAVYTREELERIDAYCQQHELILVSDEIHADIILDQDKKHLPYLNVSDYALNHSITLGAASKAFNIAGLACSWAVIKNPKMRQAFEKEMHGIVSEINPFGYTATLCALEKGDDWLGEMNNYLRSNRDYLLSEINAIEGLRMLPLESTFLAWIDVSKLNLEDPCAFFEAAGVGMSPGTNFNDSNFLRLNFGFSKSI
;
A
#
# COMPACT_ATOMS: atom_id res chain seq x y z
N ARG A 1 18.62 -5.81 -15.63
CA ARG A 1 19.50 -6.65 -14.80
C ARG A 1 20.82 -5.92 -14.56
N GLY A 2 21.46 -6.08 -13.39
CA GLY A 2 22.72 -5.39 -13.06
C GLY A 2 22.56 -3.90 -12.72
N SER A 3 21.35 -3.47 -12.34
CA SER A 3 21.04 -2.10 -11.94
C SER A 3 20.84 -1.95 -10.43
N HIS A 4 21.15 -2.97 -9.65
CA HIS A 4 20.83 -3.10 -8.23
C HIS A 4 19.32 -3.07 -7.94
N SER A 5 18.48 -3.38 -8.93
CA SER A 5 17.05 -3.59 -8.75
C SER A 5 16.80 -4.89 -8.00
N GLN A 6 16.15 -4.82 -6.83
CA GLN A 6 15.76 -6.01 -6.08
C GLN A 6 14.89 -6.94 -6.94
N LYS A 7 14.02 -6.39 -7.79
CA LYS A 7 13.16 -7.13 -8.72
C LYS A 7 13.97 -7.93 -9.71
N TRP A 8 14.84 -7.26 -10.47
CA TRP A 8 15.56 -7.83 -11.60
C TRP A 8 16.80 -8.62 -11.21
N ASP A 9 17.51 -8.23 -10.14
CA ASP A 9 18.78 -8.85 -9.76
C ASP A 9 18.58 -10.14 -8.95
N LYS A 10 17.34 -10.41 -8.43
CA LYS A 10 16.98 -11.75 -7.90
C LYS A 10 17.26 -12.87 -8.91
N TYR A 11 16.99 -12.61 -10.20
CA TYR A 11 17.15 -13.57 -11.30
C TYR A 11 18.23 -13.13 -12.30
N LYS A 12 19.31 -12.52 -11.81
CA LYS A 12 20.35 -11.89 -12.65
C LYS A 12 20.91 -12.82 -13.72
N ASP A 13 21.20 -14.07 -13.33
CA ASP A 13 21.87 -15.08 -14.17
C ASP A 13 20.89 -16.19 -14.64
N GLN A 14 19.59 -15.93 -14.60
CA GLN A 14 18.54 -16.86 -14.96
C GLN A 14 17.60 -16.26 -16.01
N ASP A 15 17.04 -17.11 -16.87
CA ASP A 15 16.02 -16.69 -17.84
C ASP A 15 14.61 -16.76 -17.19
N ILE A 16 14.44 -15.97 -16.13
CA ILE A 16 13.19 -15.84 -15.38
C ILE A 16 12.74 -14.40 -15.45
N LEU A 17 11.46 -14.20 -15.80
CA LEU A 17 10.79 -12.91 -15.80
C LEU A 17 10.36 -12.56 -14.37
N PRO A 18 10.88 -11.47 -13.78
CA PRO A 18 10.61 -11.14 -12.37
C PRO A 18 9.27 -10.40 -12.23
N LEU A 19 8.22 -11.11 -11.84
CA LEU A 19 6.87 -10.59 -11.65
C LEU A 19 6.43 -10.65 -10.18
N TRP A 20 7.35 -10.50 -9.23
CA TRP A 20 7.11 -10.77 -7.81
C TRP A 20 6.97 -9.52 -6.93
N VAL A 21 7.87 -8.55 -7.00
CA VAL A 21 7.85 -7.36 -6.14
C VAL A 21 6.97 -6.25 -6.72
N ALA A 22 6.36 -5.46 -5.85
CA ALA A 22 5.40 -4.42 -6.23
C ALA A 22 6.09 -3.09 -6.59
N ASP A 23 6.89 -3.10 -7.65
CA ASP A 23 7.35 -1.92 -8.40
C ASP A 23 7.07 -2.11 -9.88
N THR A 24 6.95 -1.04 -10.66
CA THR A 24 6.71 -1.13 -12.08
C THR A 24 8.03 -1.07 -12.87
N ASP A 25 8.00 -1.42 -14.16
CA ASP A 25 9.13 -1.26 -15.07
C ASP A 25 8.97 -0.01 -15.97
N PHE A 26 8.01 0.84 -15.64
CA PHE A 26 7.84 2.12 -16.31
C PHE A 26 8.88 3.14 -15.82
N ARG A 27 9.37 3.95 -16.75
CA ARG A 27 10.12 5.14 -16.36
C ARG A 27 9.21 6.06 -15.56
N VAL A 28 9.76 6.72 -14.55
CA VAL A 28 9.02 7.74 -13.79
C VAL A 28 8.59 8.91 -14.71
N ALA A 29 7.58 9.65 -14.30
CA ALA A 29 7.08 10.81 -15.05
C ALA A 29 8.22 11.77 -15.41
N PRO A 30 8.26 12.31 -16.64
CA PRO A 30 9.32 13.25 -17.07
C PRO A 30 9.48 14.44 -16.13
N VAL A 31 8.38 14.97 -15.61
CA VAL A 31 8.39 16.08 -14.62
C VAL A 31 9.15 15.73 -13.33
N ILE A 32 9.09 14.46 -12.91
CA ILE A 32 9.84 13.96 -11.74
C ILE A 32 11.33 13.85 -12.09
N GLN A 33 11.68 13.32 -13.27
CA GLN A 33 13.07 13.24 -13.73
C GLN A 33 13.71 14.63 -13.77
N ASP A 34 13.02 15.63 -14.34
CA ASP A 34 13.48 17.01 -14.43
C ASP A 34 13.68 17.66 -13.06
N ALA A 35 12.75 17.41 -12.12
CA ALA A 35 12.86 17.90 -10.76
C ALA A 35 14.08 17.30 -10.04
N LEU A 36 14.31 15.99 -10.22
CA LEU A 36 15.47 15.31 -9.64
C LEU A 36 16.79 15.78 -10.27
N ALA A 37 16.83 16.01 -11.59
CA ALA A 37 17.98 16.54 -12.28
C ALA A 37 18.37 17.94 -11.74
N LYS A 38 17.40 18.84 -11.59
CA LYS A 38 17.62 20.17 -10.97
C LYS A 38 18.13 20.06 -9.51
N ARG A 39 17.60 19.07 -8.75
CA ARG A 39 18.09 18.84 -7.39
C ARG A 39 19.53 18.33 -7.36
N LEU A 40 19.89 17.48 -8.34
CA LEU A 40 21.26 17.00 -8.52
C LEU A 40 22.23 18.14 -8.91
N GLU A 41 21.84 19.00 -9.84
CA GLU A 41 22.62 20.16 -10.27
C GLU A 41 22.98 21.12 -9.12
N HIS A 42 22.08 21.25 -8.13
CA HIS A 42 22.36 22.03 -6.92
C HIS A 42 23.58 21.50 -6.13
N GLY A 43 23.83 20.18 -6.13
CA GLY A 43 25.05 19.54 -5.64
C GLY A 43 25.26 19.55 -4.12
N VAL A 44 24.34 20.13 -3.31
CA VAL A 44 24.43 20.15 -1.84
C VAL A 44 23.27 19.35 -1.26
N PHE A 45 23.58 18.25 -0.57
CA PHE A 45 22.60 17.29 -0.06
C PHE A 45 22.58 17.27 1.47
N GLY A 46 22.34 18.45 2.07
CA GLY A 46 22.13 18.60 3.51
C GLY A 46 20.75 18.10 3.96
N TYR A 47 20.45 18.28 5.24
CA TYR A 47 19.18 17.88 5.83
C TYR A 47 18.00 18.63 5.19
N THR A 48 16.91 17.88 4.97
CA THR A 48 15.68 18.42 4.37
C THR A 48 14.85 19.14 5.43
N VAL A 49 14.44 20.37 5.12
CA VAL A 49 13.44 21.07 5.92
C VAL A 49 12.06 20.70 5.44
N VAL A 50 11.25 20.18 6.34
CA VAL A 50 9.81 19.99 6.17
C VAL A 50 9.10 21.22 6.70
N ASP A 51 8.27 21.86 5.89
CA ASP A 51 7.57 23.09 6.26
C ASP A 51 6.10 23.09 5.83
N ARG A 52 5.31 23.97 6.43
CA ARG A 52 3.88 24.09 6.15
C ARG A 52 3.56 24.38 4.67
N PRO A 53 4.27 25.26 3.93
CA PRO A 53 4.00 25.47 2.51
C PRO A 53 4.12 24.20 1.65
N ARG A 54 5.05 23.30 1.98
CA ARG A 54 5.21 22.03 1.25
C ARG A 54 4.20 20.99 1.70
N ASN A 55 3.83 20.97 2.98
CA ASN A 55 2.72 20.17 3.48
C ASN A 55 1.39 20.57 2.82
N GLN A 56 1.23 21.87 2.45
CA GLN A 56 0.06 22.33 1.71
C GLN A 56 -0.12 21.58 0.38
N ILE A 57 0.97 21.20 -0.30
CA ILE A 57 0.91 20.40 -1.55
C ILE A 57 0.20 19.07 -1.32
N VAL A 58 0.49 18.41 -0.20
CA VAL A 58 -0.20 17.15 0.16
C VAL A 58 -1.67 17.43 0.50
N ALA A 59 -1.96 18.51 1.24
CA ALA A 59 -3.33 18.90 1.57
C ALA A 59 -4.15 19.23 0.30
N ASP A 60 -3.58 20.00 -0.62
CA ASP A 60 -4.19 20.34 -1.91
C ASP A 60 -4.43 19.09 -2.76
N TYR A 61 -3.51 18.13 -2.73
CA TYR A 61 -3.66 16.85 -3.39
C TYR A 61 -4.85 16.06 -2.83
N TYR A 62 -5.01 15.98 -1.51
CA TYR A 62 -6.18 15.34 -0.90
C TYR A 62 -7.49 16.02 -1.28
N ALA A 63 -7.53 17.35 -1.26
CA ALA A 63 -8.71 18.13 -1.65
C ALA A 63 -9.06 17.89 -3.13
N LYS A 64 -8.08 17.93 -4.03
CA LYS A 64 -8.26 17.76 -5.47
C LYS A 64 -8.66 16.33 -5.84
N THR A 65 -7.96 15.34 -5.29
CA THR A 65 -8.07 13.94 -5.73
C THR A 65 -9.22 13.21 -5.04
N TYR A 66 -9.40 13.45 -3.74
CA TYR A 66 -10.37 12.71 -2.92
C TYR A 66 -11.52 13.59 -2.41
N GLY A 67 -11.47 14.91 -2.60
CA GLY A 67 -12.45 15.84 -2.07
C GLY A 67 -12.40 15.94 -0.54
N VAL A 68 -11.23 15.79 0.06
CA VAL A 68 -11.02 15.74 1.51
C VAL A 68 -10.12 16.86 1.97
N GLU A 69 -10.59 17.66 2.94
CA GLU A 69 -9.80 18.72 3.54
C GLU A 69 -8.85 18.16 4.61
N VAL A 70 -7.56 18.40 4.43
CA VAL A 70 -6.48 18.04 5.35
C VAL A 70 -5.75 19.31 5.75
N ASP A 71 -5.57 19.54 7.06
CA ASP A 71 -4.71 20.63 7.51
C ASP A 71 -3.22 20.22 7.32
N PRO A 72 -2.40 21.07 6.71
CA PRO A 72 -0.95 20.83 6.58
C PRO A 72 -0.24 20.47 7.88
N ASP A 73 -0.74 20.91 9.03
CA ASP A 73 -0.18 20.59 10.35
C ASP A 73 -0.49 19.17 10.83
N TRP A 74 -1.35 18.42 10.11
CA TRP A 74 -1.62 17.01 10.42
C TRP A 74 -0.61 16.07 9.74
N ILE A 75 0.24 16.58 8.86
CA ILE A 75 1.12 15.79 8.00
C ILE A 75 2.46 15.55 8.68
N VAL A 76 2.84 14.29 8.83
CA VAL A 76 4.13 13.84 9.35
C VAL A 76 4.84 13.04 8.25
N TRP A 77 6.02 13.46 7.85
CA TRP A 77 6.81 12.77 6.83
C TRP A 77 7.64 11.63 7.42
N VAL A 78 7.65 10.48 6.71
CA VAL A 78 8.34 9.27 7.15
C VAL A 78 9.00 8.58 5.94
N PRO A 79 10.18 7.95 6.08
CA PRO A 79 10.87 7.28 4.98
C PRO A 79 10.25 5.90 4.65
N GLY A 80 8.96 5.86 4.33
CA GLY A 80 8.25 4.67 3.87
C GLY A 80 7.17 4.16 4.82
N ILE A 81 6.19 3.45 4.23
CA ILE A 81 4.98 2.97 4.93
C ILE A 81 5.32 1.95 6.03
N VAL A 82 6.27 1.06 5.81
CA VAL A 82 6.65 0.04 6.81
C VAL A 82 7.18 0.67 8.09
N ALA A 83 7.98 1.74 7.97
CA ALA A 83 8.41 2.53 9.11
C ALA A 83 7.20 3.18 9.82
N SER A 84 6.28 3.76 9.05
CA SER A 84 5.05 4.38 9.57
C SER A 84 4.18 3.40 10.37
N LEU A 85 3.98 2.17 9.87
CA LEU A 85 3.26 1.12 10.58
C LEU A 85 3.92 0.81 11.94
N SER A 86 5.24 0.64 11.94
CA SER A 86 6.00 0.35 13.17
C SER A 86 5.91 1.48 14.20
N LEU A 87 6.01 2.74 13.75
CA LEU A 87 5.91 3.92 14.62
C LEU A 87 4.50 4.04 15.22
N ALA A 88 3.46 3.85 14.42
CA ALA A 88 2.08 3.87 14.88
C ALA A 88 1.83 2.81 15.97
N ILE A 89 2.25 1.57 15.74
CA ILE A 89 2.10 0.48 16.70
C ILE A 89 2.84 0.81 18.00
N ARG A 90 4.10 1.23 17.95
CA ARG A 90 4.92 1.56 19.11
C ARG A 90 4.35 2.73 19.92
N GLY A 91 3.92 3.77 19.23
CA GLY A 91 3.38 4.97 19.86
C GLY A 91 2.01 4.78 20.51
N LEU A 92 1.12 4.00 19.85
CA LEU A 92 -0.31 3.95 20.20
C LEU A 92 -0.75 2.68 20.93
N SER A 93 0.06 1.60 20.92
CA SER A 93 -0.31 0.33 21.55
C SER A 93 0.51 -0.02 22.81
N LYS A 94 1.07 0.97 23.52
CA LYS A 94 2.04 0.77 24.61
C LYS A 94 1.60 -0.23 25.68
N ASN A 95 0.36 -0.11 26.15
CA ASN A 95 -0.22 -0.94 27.21
C ASN A 95 -1.03 -2.14 26.67
N HIS A 96 -0.97 -2.38 25.37
CA HIS A 96 -1.71 -3.43 24.70
C HIS A 96 -0.75 -4.48 24.15
N THR A 97 -1.16 -5.73 24.16
CA THR A 97 -0.31 -6.87 23.75
C THR A 97 -0.61 -7.36 22.35
N GLU A 98 -1.72 -6.91 21.76
CA GLU A 98 -2.19 -7.35 20.46
C GLU A 98 -2.40 -6.17 19.51
N VAL A 99 -2.33 -6.45 18.22
CA VAL A 99 -2.67 -5.55 17.10
C VAL A 99 -3.56 -6.34 16.15
N LEU A 100 -4.71 -5.78 15.79
CA LEU A 100 -5.57 -6.37 14.77
C LEU A 100 -4.95 -6.19 13.39
N THR A 101 -4.93 -7.24 12.59
CA THR A 101 -4.42 -7.23 11.22
C THR A 101 -5.26 -8.13 10.34
N PRO A 102 -5.53 -7.80 9.06
CA PRO A 102 -6.21 -8.72 8.16
C PRO A 102 -5.41 -10.02 8.02
N ASP A 103 -6.09 -11.17 7.95
CA ASP A 103 -5.41 -12.47 7.85
C ASP A 103 -4.66 -12.60 6.52
N MET A 104 -5.25 -12.12 5.44
CA MET A 104 -4.60 -12.09 4.13
C MET A 104 -4.33 -10.65 3.70
N VAL A 105 -3.07 -10.23 3.85
CA VAL A 105 -2.66 -8.86 3.54
C VAL A 105 -1.15 -8.80 3.26
N TYR A 106 -0.67 -7.66 2.81
CA TYR A 106 0.74 -7.35 2.64
C TYR A 106 1.57 -7.78 3.87
N PRO A 107 2.62 -8.58 3.72
CA PRO A 107 3.30 -9.29 4.83
C PRO A 107 3.76 -8.40 5.98
N PHE A 108 4.11 -7.14 5.70
CA PHE A 108 4.58 -6.25 6.76
C PHE A 108 3.47 -5.81 7.73
N LEU A 109 2.17 -5.96 7.38
CA LEU A 109 1.10 -5.76 8.35
C LEU A 109 1.07 -6.89 9.41
N HIS A 110 1.63 -8.08 9.10
CA HIS A 110 1.79 -9.17 10.07
C HIS A 110 3.09 -9.05 10.88
N THR A 111 4.18 -8.67 10.20
CA THR A 111 5.50 -8.71 10.82
C THR A 111 5.83 -7.47 11.66
N THR A 112 5.26 -6.30 11.34
CA THR A 112 5.50 -5.08 12.13
C THR A 112 4.94 -5.14 13.55
N PRO A 113 3.74 -5.73 13.84
CA PRO A 113 3.33 -5.98 15.21
C PRO A 113 4.33 -6.84 15.99
N VAL A 114 4.79 -7.93 15.39
CA VAL A 114 5.77 -8.84 16.02
C VAL A 114 7.09 -8.12 16.28
N ALA A 115 7.59 -7.35 15.33
CA ALA A 115 8.80 -6.52 15.50
C ALA A 115 8.65 -5.44 16.58
N ALA A 116 7.42 -5.00 16.86
CA ALA A 116 7.10 -4.11 17.96
C ALA A 116 6.83 -4.83 19.31
N GLY A 117 7.05 -6.15 19.37
CA GLY A 117 6.81 -6.97 20.57
C GLY A 117 5.34 -7.21 20.87
N LYS A 118 4.48 -7.16 19.84
CA LYS A 118 3.03 -7.39 19.94
C LYS A 118 2.64 -8.67 19.21
N LYS A 119 1.50 -9.24 19.55
CA LYS A 119 0.90 -10.35 18.82
C LYS A 119 0.02 -9.80 17.70
N ALA A 120 0.21 -10.28 16.47
CA ALA A 120 -0.75 -10.07 15.40
C ALA A 120 -1.99 -10.92 15.67
N ARG A 121 -3.17 -10.26 15.81
CA ARG A 121 -4.46 -10.90 15.95
C ARG A 121 -5.18 -10.78 14.63
N HIS A 122 -5.38 -11.90 13.94
CA HIS A 122 -5.88 -11.93 12.59
C HIS A 122 -7.39 -11.67 12.52
N MET A 123 -7.78 -10.76 11.63
CA MET A 123 -9.17 -10.53 11.26
C MET A 123 -9.52 -11.41 10.06
N PRO A 124 -10.71 -12.03 10.07
CA PRO A 124 -11.13 -12.93 9.01
C PRO A 124 -11.29 -12.19 7.68
N MET A 125 -10.92 -12.87 6.60
CA MET A 125 -11.08 -12.39 5.23
C MET A 125 -12.14 -13.20 4.49
N THR A 126 -12.74 -12.62 3.46
CA THR A 126 -13.71 -13.26 2.58
C THR A 126 -13.33 -13.10 1.12
N TYR A 127 -13.74 -14.08 0.31
CA TYR A 127 -13.70 -14.05 -1.16
C TYR A 127 -15.09 -13.84 -1.78
N ALA A 128 -16.05 -13.39 -0.96
CA ALA A 128 -17.42 -13.20 -1.43
C ALA A 128 -17.46 -12.23 -2.62
N GLN A 129 -18.22 -12.61 -3.66
CA GLN A 129 -18.33 -11.87 -4.93
C GLN A 129 -16.97 -11.70 -5.65
N ASP A 130 -16.05 -12.65 -5.47
CA ASP A 130 -14.70 -12.62 -6.02
C ASP A 130 -13.84 -11.41 -5.56
N ARG A 131 -14.26 -10.72 -4.51
CA ARG A 131 -13.54 -9.61 -3.89
C ARG A 131 -12.86 -10.09 -2.60
N VAL A 132 -11.58 -9.82 -2.52
CA VAL A 132 -10.77 -10.14 -1.32
C VAL A 132 -10.84 -8.95 -0.36
N ARG A 133 -11.52 -9.13 0.75
CA ARG A 133 -11.71 -8.10 1.77
C ARG A 133 -11.91 -8.68 3.16
N ILE A 134 -11.87 -7.87 4.19
CA ILE A 134 -12.25 -8.27 5.54
C ILE A 134 -13.70 -8.78 5.52
N ASP A 135 -13.93 -9.92 6.16
CA ASP A 135 -15.29 -10.40 6.42
C ASP A 135 -15.92 -9.55 7.53
N ILE A 136 -16.63 -8.49 7.11
CA ILE A 136 -17.18 -7.51 8.04
C ILE A 136 -18.28 -8.12 8.91
N ASP A 137 -19.06 -9.08 8.37
CA ASP A 137 -20.12 -9.75 9.13
C ASP A 137 -19.58 -10.61 10.28
N VAL A 138 -18.38 -11.15 10.10
CA VAL A 138 -17.65 -11.87 11.14
C VAL A 138 -16.91 -10.91 12.06
N LEU A 139 -16.30 -9.84 11.49
CA LEU A 139 -15.58 -8.82 12.27
C LEU A 139 -16.50 -8.18 13.31
N GLU A 140 -17.70 -7.75 12.95
CA GLU A 140 -18.67 -7.09 13.84
C GLU A 140 -19.05 -7.92 15.07
N LYS A 141 -18.92 -9.24 14.96
CA LYS A 141 -19.22 -10.20 16.05
C LYS A 141 -17.99 -10.63 16.83
N SER A 142 -16.81 -10.20 16.38
CA SER A 142 -15.54 -10.63 16.97
C SER A 142 -15.14 -9.74 18.14
N ASP A 143 -14.46 -10.35 19.12
CA ASP A 143 -13.80 -9.63 20.20
C ASP A 143 -12.40 -9.16 19.73
N PRO A 144 -12.07 -7.87 19.82
CA PRO A 144 -10.74 -7.36 19.47
C PRO A 144 -9.63 -7.84 20.43
N GLY A 145 -9.95 -8.49 21.53
CA GLY A 145 -8.99 -8.91 22.55
C GLY A 145 -8.34 -7.72 23.25
N ASN A 146 -7.04 -7.81 23.46
CA ASN A 146 -6.26 -6.71 24.07
C ASN A 146 -5.61 -5.83 22.97
N ALA A 147 -6.33 -5.54 21.90
CA ALA A 147 -5.85 -4.65 20.84
C ALA A 147 -6.31 -3.20 21.06
N LYS A 148 -5.47 -2.24 20.70
CA LYS A 148 -5.80 -0.82 20.60
C LYS A 148 -5.65 -0.31 19.17
N VAL A 149 -4.81 -0.96 18.39
CA VAL A 149 -4.52 -0.60 16.99
C VAL A 149 -5.05 -1.67 16.06
N MET A 150 -5.75 -1.25 15.04
CA MET A 150 -6.17 -2.04 13.88
C MET A 150 -5.38 -1.57 12.66
N LEU A 151 -4.64 -2.48 12.04
CA LEU A 151 -4.00 -2.23 10.75
C LEU A 151 -4.99 -2.54 9.63
N PHE A 152 -4.98 -1.70 8.60
CA PHE A 152 -5.91 -1.79 7.49
C PHE A 152 -5.19 -1.48 6.18
N CYS A 153 -5.58 -2.09 5.07
CA CYS A 153 -5.01 -1.88 3.74
C CYS A 153 -6.13 -1.58 2.75
N ASN A 154 -6.18 -0.37 2.24
CA ASN A 154 -7.18 0.08 1.27
C ASN A 154 -6.57 1.03 0.23
N PRO A 155 -6.52 0.66 -1.04
CA PRO A 155 -6.94 -0.61 -1.65
C PRO A 155 -6.19 -1.84 -1.12
N GLN A 156 -6.90 -2.97 -1.10
CA GLN A 156 -6.41 -4.20 -0.51
C GLN A 156 -5.31 -4.85 -1.36
N ASN A 157 -4.22 -5.27 -0.73
CA ASN A 157 -3.14 -6.05 -1.33
C ASN A 157 -3.02 -7.39 -0.56
N PRO A 158 -3.20 -8.56 -1.23
CA PRO A 158 -2.99 -8.80 -2.66
C PRO A 158 -4.24 -8.76 -3.56
N GLY A 159 -5.46 -8.72 -3.03
CA GLY A 159 -6.68 -8.97 -3.80
C GLY A 159 -7.23 -7.78 -4.58
N GLY A 160 -6.71 -6.57 -4.38
CA GLY A 160 -7.06 -5.39 -5.16
C GLY A 160 -8.45 -4.81 -4.94
N ALA A 161 -9.18 -5.21 -3.91
CA ALA A 161 -10.49 -4.62 -3.61
C ALA A 161 -10.37 -3.18 -3.14
N VAL A 162 -11.26 -2.32 -3.62
CA VAL A 162 -11.49 -0.95 -3.14
C VAL A 162 -12.70 -0.96 -2.22
N TYR A 163 -12.52 -0.65 -0.95
CA TYR A 163 -13.63 -0.67 0.00
C TYR A 163 -14.66 0.41 -0.32
N THR A 164 -15.94 0.03 -0.30
CA THR A 164 -17.05 0.96 -0.48
C THR A 164 -17.26 1.81 0.77
N ARG A 165 -17.96 2.94 0.63
CA ARG A 165 -18.32 3.77 1.79
C ARG A 165 -19.06 2.99 2.87
N GLU A 166 -20.03 2.16 2.48
CA GLU A 166 -20.79 1.32 3.42
C GLU A 166 -19.89 0.31 4.17
N GLU A 167 -18.97 -0.34 3.45
CA GLU A 167 -17.99 -1.26 4.07
C GLU A 167 -17.10 -0.51 5.08
N LEU A 168 -16.63 0.69 4.72
CA LEU A 168 -15.80 1.52 5.60
C LEU A 168 -16.57 2.03 6.82
N GLU A 169 -17.83 2.45 6.66
CA GLU A 169 -18.69 2.89 7.77
C GLU A 169 -18.95 1.76 8.77
N ARG A 170 -19.12 0.53 8.32
CA ARG A 170 -19.26 -0.65 9.20
C ARG A 170 -17.96 -0.96 9.96
N ILE A 171 -16.81 -0.89 9.28
CA ILE A 171 -15.50 -1.03 9.92
C ILE A 171 -15.28 0.07 10.96
N ASP A 172 -15.65 1.30 10.64
CA ASP A 172 -15.54 2.44 11.55
C ASP A 172 -16.43 2.29 12.79
N ALA A 173 -17.69 1.83 12.61
CA ALA A 173 -18.59 1.52 13.72
C ALA A 173 -18.00 0.46 14.66
N TYR A 174 -17.36 -0.58 14.12
CA TYR A 174 -16.62 -1.56 14.92
C TYR A 174 -15.46 -0.90 15.68
N CYS A 175 -14.66 -0.07 15.01
CA CYS A 175 -13.57 0.66 15.65
C CYS A 175 -14.07 1.59 16.75
N GLN A 176 -15.17 2.29 16.52
CA GLN A 176 -15.78 3.17 17.52
C GLN A 176 -16.32 2.39 18.72
N GLN A 177 -17.02 1.28 18.49
CA GLN A 177 -17.55 0.42 19.55
C GLN A 177 -16.45 -0.10 20.49
N HIS A 178 -15.28 -0.41 19.94
CA HIS A 178 -14.17 -1.00 20.68
C HIS A 178 -13.02 0.00 20.97
N GLU A 179 -13.25 1.29 20.74
CA GLU A 179 -12.28 2.37 20.95
C GLU A 179 -10.93 2.13 20.26
N LEU A 180 -10.93 1.52 19.08
CA LEU A 180 -9.74 1.20 18.32
C LEU A 180 -9.22 2.44 17.55
N ILE A 181 -7.92 2.46 17.32
CA ILE A 181 -7.26 3.39 16.41
C ILE A 181 -6.94 2.62 15.12
N LEU A 182 -7.48 3.09 13.99
CA LEU A 182 -7.21 2.43 12.72
C LEU A 182 -6.03 3.09 12.01
N VAL A 183 -5.06 2.28 11.59
CA VAL A 183 -3.93 2.70 10.76
C VAL A 183 -4.18 2.20 9.34
N SER A 184 -4.55 3.11 8.44
CA SER A 184 -4.89 2.82 7.06
C SER A 184 -3.66 2.95 6.17
N ASP A 185 -3.20 1.84 5.61
CA ASP A 185 -2.21 1.84 4.54
C ASP A 185 -2.92 2.07 3.20
N GLU A 186 -2.77 3.28 2.66
CA GLU A 186 -3.41 3.74 1.43
C GLU A 186 -2.40 3.95 0.28
N ILE A 187 -1.29 3.22 0.32
CA ILE A 187 -0.20 3.35 -0.66
C ILE A 187 -0.64 3.07 -2.11
N HIS A 188 -1.75 2.35 -2.31
CA HIS A 188 -2.31 2.03 -3.62
C HIS A 188 -3.50 2.92 -4.01
N ALA A 189 -3.82 3.95 -3.24
CA ALA A 189 -5.01 4.80 -3.40
C ALA A 189 -5.17 5.40 -4.80
N ASP A 190 -4.05 5.72 -5.47
CA ASP A 190 -4.05 6.37 -6.78
C ASP A 190 -4.08 5.39 -7.96
N ILE A 191 -4.04 4.07 -7.68
CA ILE A 191 -4.03 3.04 -8.71
C ILE A 191 -5.39 2.34 -8.74
N ILE A 192 -6.38 3.04 -9.29
CA ILE A 192 -7.74 2.53 -9.43
C ILE A 192 -7.97 2.13 -10.89
N LEU A 193 -8.27 0.85 -11.11
CA LEU A 193 -8.41 0.29 -12.45
C LEU A 193 -9.87 0.28 -12.92
N ASP A 194 -10.83 0.07 -12.02
CA ASP A 194 -12.25 0.13 -12.35
C ASP A 194 -12.73 1.59 -12.37
N GLN A 195 -13.34 2.01 -13.49
CA GLN A 195 -13.73 3.39 -13.72
C GLN A 195 -14.93 3.85 -12.87
N ASP A 196 -15.73 2.92 -12.36
CA ASP A 196 -16.86 3.17 -11.47
C ASP A 196 -16.45 3.23 -9.99
N LYS A 197 -15.19 2.89 -9.67
CA LYS A 197 -14.65 2.91 -8.32
C LYS A 197 -13.87 4.19 -8.05
N LYS A 198 -13.91 4.62 -6.81
CA LYS A 198 -13.08 5.71 -6.29
C LYS A 198 -12.56 5.33 -4.92
N HIS A 199 -11.29 5.64 -4.68
CA HIS A 199 -10.75 5.52 -3.33
C HIS A 199 -11.41 6.55 -2.40
N LEU A 200 -11.78 6.10 -1.22
CA LEU A 200 -12.22 6.96 -0.12
C LEU A 200 -11.19 6.84 1.01
N PRO A 201 -10.42 7.90 1.31
CA PRO A 201 -9.52 7.90 2.45
C PRO A 201 -10.28 7.63 3.75
N TYR A 202 -9.76 6.73 4.58
CA TYR A 202 -10.46 6.31 5.80
C TYR A 202 -10.76 7.48 6.76
N LEU A 203 -9.86 8.44 6.84
CA LEU A 203 -10.06 9.63 7.68
C LEU A 203 -11.32 10.44 7.33
N ASN A 204 -11.91 10.23 6.15
CA ASN A 204 -13.12 10.93 5.67
C ASN A 204 -14.41 10.10 5.83
N VAL A 205 -14.37 9.00 6.56
CA VAL A 205 -15.55 8.15 6.79
C VAL A 205 -16.49 8.78 7.82
N SER A 206 -15.95 9.24 8.94
CA SER A 206 -16.70 9.82 10.06
C SER A 206 -15.83 10.76 10.92
N ASP A 207 -16.47 11.45 11.86
CA ASP A 207 -15.75 12.21 12.89
C ASP A 207 -14.90 11.31 13.79
N TYR A 208 -15.32 10.07 14.05
CA TYR A 208 -14.52 9.10 14.79
C TYR A 208 -13.27 8.73 13.99
N ALA A 209 -13.42 8.31 12.75
CA ALA A 209 -12.31 7.99 11.85
C ALA A 209 -11.31 9.15 11.77
N LEU A 210 -11.79 10.37 11.59
CA LEU A 210 -10.95 11.57 11.48
C LEU A 210 -10.09 11.81 12.74
N ASN A 211 -10.58 11.48 13.93
CA ASN A 211 -9.90 11.72 15.20
C ASN A 211 -9.20 10.49 15.80
N HIS A 212 -9.48 9.29 15.28
CA HIS A 212 -8.94 8.02 15.78
C HIS A 212 -8.30 7.18 14.67
N SER A 213 -7.77 7.82 13.62
CA SER A 213 -7.01 7.12 12.59
C SER A 213 -5.67 7.76 12.29
N ILE A 214 -4.80 6.98 11.66
CA ILE A 214 -3.61 7.42 10.93
C ILE A 214 -3.80 6.96 9.49
N THR A 215 -3.84 7.89 8.56
CA THR A 215 -3.90 7.59 7.12
C THR A 215 -2.50 7.72 6.53
N LEU A 216 -1.97 6.62 6.00
CA LEU A 216 -0.63 6.53 5.42
C LEU A 216 -0.70 6.66 3.90
N GLY A 217 0.01 7.63 3.35
CA GLY A 217 0.08 7.87 1.92
C GLY A 217 1.51 7.90 1.39
N ALA A 218 1.68 7.56 0.12
CA ALA A 218 2.96 7.67 -0.58
C ALA A 218 2.76 7.70 -2.11
N ALA A 219 3.54 8.50 -2.81
CA ALA A 219 3.61 8.51 -4.27
C ALA A 219 4.38 7.31 -4.85
N SER A 220 4.95 6.46 -4.00
CA SER A 220 5.94 5.44 -4.37
C SER A 220 5.42 4.37 -5.33
N LYS A 221 4.15 3.93 -5.20
CA LYS A 221 3.55 2.93 -6.09
C LYS A 221 2.96 3.56 -7.35
N ALA A 222 2.23 4.65 -7.18
CA ALA A 222 1.61 5.37 -8.28
C ALA A 222 2.61 5.97 -9.28
N PHE A 223 3.78 6.38 -8.82
CA PHE A 223 4.79 7.04 -9.66
C PHE A 223 6.11 6.27 -9.79
N ASN A 224 6.14 5.01 -9.33
CA ASN A 224 7.33 4.15 -9.41
C ASN A 224 8.60 4.73 -8.77
N ILE A 225 8.47 5.36 -7.62
CA ILE A 225 9.57 6.01 -6.88
C ILE A 225 9.84 5.37 -5.51
N ALA A 226 9.51 4.09 -5.33
CA ALA A 226 9.65 3.39 -4.04
C ALA A 226 11.08 3.40 -3.48
N GLY A 227 12.09 3.33 -4.37
CA GLY A 227 13.51 3.39 -3.99
C GLY A 227 13.95 4.74 -3.40
N LEU A 228 13.13 5.79 -3.52
CA LEU A 228 13.42 7.11 -2.94
C LEU A 228 12.92 7.27 -1.49
N ALA A 229 12.25 6.26 -0.94
CA ALA A 229 11.87 6.16 0.48
C ALA A 229 11.25 7.45 1.05
N CYS A 230 10.07 7.83 0.54
CA CYS A 230 9.33 9.00 1.00
C CYS A 230 7.83 8.67 1.11
N SER A 231 7.25 8.94 2.25
CA SER A 231 5.82 8.76 2.54
C SER A 231 5.38 9.79 3.59
N TRP A 232 4.09 9.87 3.81
CA TRP A 232 3.51 10.72 4.85
C TRP A 232 2.43 9.98 5.64
N ALA A 233 2.20 10.46 6.87
CA ALA A 233 1.08 10.08 7.70
C ALA A 233 0.21 11.32 7.94
N VAL A 234 -1.12 11.21 7.74
CA VAL A 234 -2.08 12.23 8.11
C VAL A 234 -2.66 11.87 9.47
N ILE A 235 -2.41 12.71 10.48
CA ILE A 235 -2.80 12.47 11.89
C ILE A 235 -3.42 13.75 12.45
N LYS A 236 -4.74 13.85 12.47
CA LYS A 236 -5.43 15.04 13.00
C LYS A 236 -5.26 15.18 14.51
N ASN A 237 -5.43 14.08 15.25
CA ASN A 237 -5.36 14.11 16.70
C ASN A 237 -3.95 14.45 17.20
N PRO A 238 -3.75 15.58 17.90
CA PRO A 238 -2.41 16.05 18.28
C PRO A 238 -1.73 15.12 19.29
N LYS A 239 -2.49 14.41 20.14
CA LYS A 239 -1.89 13.46 21.11
C LYS A 239 -1.37 12.21 20.37
N MET A 240 -2.11 11.73 19.38
CA MET A 240 -1.67 10.60 18.56
C MET A 240 -0.45 11.02 17.70
N ARG A 241 -0.48 12.22 17.11
CA ARG A 241 0.64 12.74 16.31
C ARG A 241 1.90 12.85 17.16
N GLN A 242 1.81 13.45 18.34
CA GLN A 242 2.94 13.53 19.28
C GLN A 242 3.47 12.16 19.70
N ALA A 243 2.56 11.18 19.94
CA ALA A 243 2.97 9.83 20.29
C ALA A 243 3.68 9.12 19.14
N PHE A 244 3.23 9.35 17.91
CA PHE A 244 3.86 8.84 16.69
C PHE A 244 5.25 9.48 16.47
N GLU A 245 5.33 10.81 16.50
CA GLU A 245 6.59 11.56 16.32
C GLU A 245 7.64 11.21 17.38
N LYS A 246 7.21 10.94 18.61
CA LYS A 246 8.11 10.53 19.70
C LYS A 246 8.85 9.23 19.36
N GLU A 247 8.21 8.30 18.69
CA GLU A 247 8.84 7.02 18.30
C GLU A 247 9.81 7.20 17.10
N MET A 248 9.76 8.33 16.40
CA MET A 248 10.73 8.64 15.33
C MET A 248 12.12 8.98 15.90
N HIS A 249 12.18 9.59 17.08
CA HIS A 249 13.44 10.07 17.65
C HIS A 249 14.46 8.95 17.85
N GLY A 250 15.63 9.13 17.23
CA GLY A 250 16.76 8.18 17.32
C GLY A 250 16.59 6.90 16.46
N ILE A 251 15.48 6.78 15.72
CA ILE A 251 15.22 5.61 14.85
C ILE A 251 15.09 6.03 13.39
N VAL A 252 14.38 7.13 13.12
CA VAL A 252 14.07 7.59 11.78
C VAL A 252 14.86 8.85 11.46
N SER A 253 15.61 8.82 10.36
CA SER A 253 16.28 10.01 9.82
C SER A 253 15.28 10.95 9.15
N GLU A 254 15.68 12.19 8.94
CA GLU A 254 14.97 13.15 8.10
C GLU A 254 14.78 12.59 6.69
N ILE A 255 13.72 13.04 6.02
CA ILE A 255 13.41 12.65 4.64
C ILE A 255 14.56 13.05 3.71
N ASN A 256 15.00 12.13 2.87
CA ASN A 256 16.04 12.44 1.89
C ASN A 256 15.53 13.45 0.85
N PRO A 257 16.40 14.38 0.40
CA PRO A 257 16.00 15.49 -0.47
C PRO A 257 15.47 15.04 -1.84
N PHE A 258 15.93 13.91 -2.37
CA PHE A 258 15.44 13.38 -3.65
C PHE A 258 14.04 12.80 -3.52
N GLY A 259 13.78 11.99 -2.48
CA GLY A 259 12.46 11.43 -2.20
C GLY A 259 11.41 12.52 -1.98
N TYR A 260 11.78 13.56 -1.21
CA TYR A 260 10.92 14.70 -0.94
C TYR A 260 10.60 15.48 -2.22
N THR A 261 11.64 15.84 -3.01
CA THR A 261 11.47 16.55 -4.28
C THR A 261 10.61 15.78 -5.27
N ALA A 262 10.87 14.47 -5.42
CA ALA A 262 10.11 13.62 -6.33
C ALA A 262 8.64 13.51 -5.91
N THR A 263 8.38 13.31 -4.61
CA THR A 263 7.02 13.18 -4.08
C THR A 263 6.22 14.47 -4.27
N LEU A 264 6.75 15.61 -3.89
CA LEU A 264 6.05 16.89 -4.09
C LEU A 264 5.77 17.18 -5.56
N CYS A 265 6.75 16.94 -6.44
CA CYS A 265 6.58 17.11 -7.88
C CYS A 265 5.51 16.15 -8.45
N ALA A 266 5.48 14.90 -7.99
CA ALA A 266 4.48 13.93 -8.38
C ALA A 266 3.06 14.41 -8.05
N LEU A 267 2.83 14.88 -6.81
CA LEU A 267 1.54 15.35 -6.34
C LEU A 267 1.05 16.63 -7.05
N GLU A 268 1.99 17.54 -7.40
CA GLU A 268 1.65 18.79 -8.07
C GLU A 268 1.42 18.64 -9.58
N LYS A 269 2.18 17.77 -10.25
CA LYS A 269 2.34 17.79 -11.72
C LYS A 269 2.26 16.42 -12.38
N GLY A 270 1.97 15.36 -11.61
CA GLY A 270 2.04 13.98 -12.12
C GLY A 270 0.74 13.44 -12.72
N ASP A 271 -0.37 14.16 -12.67
CA ASP A 271 -1.72 13.66 -12.97
C ASP A 271 -1.85 13.04 -14.37
N ASP A 272 -1.36 13.73 -15.41
CA ASP A 272 -1.48 13.25 -16.80
C ASP A 272 -0.76 11.91 -16.97
N TRP A 273 0.47 11.81 -16.44
CA TRP A 273 1.24 10.58 -16.47
C TRP A 273 0.57 9.45 -15.68
N LEU A 274 0.04 9.77 -14.50
CA LEU A 274 -0.70 8.81 -13.67
C LEU A 274 -1.95 8.30 -14.39
N GLY A 275 -2.68 9.18 -15.05
CA GLY A 275 -3.85 8.82 -15.85
C GLY A 275 -3.51 7.85 -16.98
N GLU A 276 -2.44 8.12 -17.73
CA GLU A 276 -1.95 7.24 -18.79
C GLU A 276 -1.47 5.89 -18.24
N MET A 277 -0.73 5.89 -17.13
CA MET A 277 -0.28 4.67 -16.47
C MET A 277 -1.48 3.81 -16.02
N ASN A 278 -2.48 4.40 -15.37
CA ASN A 278 -3.67 3.67 -14.93
C ASN A 278 -4.45 3.08 -16.12
N ASN A 279 -4.55 3.80 -17.24
CA ASN A 279 -5.16 3.30 -18.47
C ASN A 279 -4.38 2.11 -19.03
N TYR A 280 -3.05 2.19 -19.01
CA TYR A 280 -2.19 1.11 -19.48
C TYR A 280 -2.29 -0.12 -18.57
N LEU A 281 -2.24 0.06 -17.25
CA LEU A 281 -2.41 -1.00 -16.27
C LEU A 281 -3.78 -1.68 -16.39
N ARG A 282 -4.85 -0.92 -16.63
CA ARG A 282 -6.19 -1.47 -16.89
C ARG A 282 -6.17 -2.39 -18.11
N SER A 283 -5.54 -1.96 -19.19
CA SER A 283 -5.39 -2.77 -20.39
C SER A 283 -4.56 -4.06 -20.14
N ASN A 284 -3.53 -3.99 -19.29
CA ASN A 284 -2.78 -5.19 -18.89
C ASN A 284 -3.62 -6.13 -18.04
N ARG A 285 -4.36 -5.59 -17.05
CA ARG A 285 -5.27 -6.36 -16.21
C ARG A 285 -6.31 -7.12 -17.05
N ASP A 286 -6.98 -6.42 -17.94
CA ASP A 286 -8.07 -6.99 -18.75
C ASP A 286 -7.54 -8.11 -19.67
N TYR A 287 -6.36 -7.92 -20.23
CA TYR A 287 -5.68 -8.94 -21.02
C TYR A 287 -5.34 -10.17 -20.15
N LEU A 288 -4.69 -9.98 -19.01
CA LEU A 288 -4.32 -11.08 -18.11
C LEU A 288 -5.55 -11.80 -17.56
N LEU A 289 -6.61 -11.09 -17.21
CA LEU A 289 -7.85 -11.69 -16.72
C LEU A 289 -8.46 -12.64 -17.76
N SER A 290 -8.43 -12.24 -19.04
CA SER A 290 -8.90 -13.08 -20.14
C SER A 290 -8.01 -14.31 -20.36
N GLU A 291 -6.69 -14.09 -20.49
CA GLU A 291 -5.75 -15.17 -20.86
C GLU A 291 -5.56 -16.18 -19.72
N ILE A 292 -5.40 -15.72 -18.48
CA ILE A 292 -5.20 -16.63 -17.33
C ILE A 292 -6.46 -17.45 -17.09
N ASN A 293 -7.65 -16.85 -17.18
CA ASN A 293 -8.90 -17.60 -16.97
C ASN A 293 -9.26 -18.55 -18.14
N ALA A 294 -8.58 -18.46 -19.27
CA ALA A 294 -8.68 -19.45 -20.35
C ALA A 294 -7.79 -20.69 -20.11
N ILE A 295 -6.87 -20.65 -19.15
CA ILE A 295 -5.98 -21.78 -18.81
C ILE A 295 -6.67 -22.67 -17.78
N GLU A 296 -6.83 -23.96 -18.10
CA GLU A 296 -7.43 -24.93 -17.18
C GLU A 296 -6.61 -25.02 -15.87
N GLY A 297 -7.30 -24.92 -14.75
CA GLY A 297 -6.68 -24.99 -13.43
C GLY A 297 -6.21 -23.64 -12.85
N LEU A 298 -6.22 -22.56 -13.62
CA LEU A 298 -5.91 -21.21 -13.15
C LEU A 298 -7.19 -20.36 -13.06
N ARG A 299 -7.21 -19.46 -12.07
CA ARG A 299 -8.25 -18.45 -11.95
C ARG A 299 -7.68 -17.16 -11.37
N MET A 300 -7.59 -16.15 -12.19
CA MET A 300 -7.31 -14.78 -11.72
C MET A 300 -8.61 -14.17 -11.19
N LEU A 301 -8.58 -13.61 -9.99
CA LEU A 301 -9.71 -12.87 -9.44
C LEU A 301 -9.83 -11.49 -10.10
N PRO A 302 -11.06 -10.95 -10.20
CA PRO A 302 -11.27 -9.56 -10.61
C PRO A 302 -10.49 -8.61 -9.72
N LEU A 303 -9.94 -7.55 -10.31
CA LEU A 303 -9.05 -6.61 -9.64
C LEU A 303 -9.55 -5.18 -9.87
N GLU A 304 -10.03 -4.53 -8.80
CA GLU A 304 -10.55 -3.16 -8.86
C GLU A 304 -9.41 -2.10 -8.86
N SER A 305 -8.25 -2.48 -8.31
CA SER A 305 -7.10 -1.58 -8.08
C SER A 305 -5.78 -2.33 -8.10
N THR A 306 -4.68 -1.62 -7.93
CA THR A 306 -3.30 -2.10 -7.89
C THR A 306 -2.79 -2.59 -9.27
N PHE A 307 -1.57 -3.11 -9.31
CA PHE A 307 -1.00 -3.81 -10.47
C PHE A 307 -0.52 -5.23 -10.08
N LEU A 308 -1.26 -5.85 -9.14
CA LEU A 308 -0.90 -7.11 -8.49
C LEU A 308 -2.05 -8.10 -8.66
N ALA A 309 -1.96 -8.97 -9.67
CA ALA A 309 -2.95 -10.00 -9.92
C ALA A 309 -2.88 -11.10 -8.85
N TRP A 310 -4.02 -11.53 -8.33
CA TRP A 310 -4.18 -12.61 -7.36
C TRP A 310 -4.78 -13.82 -8.07
N ILE A 311 -3.99 -14.89 -8.18
CA ILE A 311 -4.26 -16.03 -9.06
C ILE A 311 -4.42 -17.28 -8.21
N ASP A 312 -5.61 -17.87 -8.22
CA ASP A 312 -5.90 -19.17 -7.65
C ASP A 312 -5.28 -20.27 -8.52
N VAL A 313 -4.44 -21.09 -7.92
CA VAL A 313 -3.71 -22.21 -8.53
C VAL A 313 -4.05 -23.54 -7.85
N SER A 314 -5.04 -23.55 -6.95
CA SER A 314 -5.40 -24.71 -6.12
C SER A 314 -5.75 -25.96 -6.94
N LYS A 315 -6.37 -25.76 -8.11
CA LYS A 315 -6.78 -26.88 -8.99
C LYS A 315 -5.61 -27.56 -9.69
N LEU A 316 -4.41 -26.96 -9.70
CA LEU A 316 -3.23 -27.59 -10.28
C LEU A 316 -2.65 -28.68 -9.38
N ASN A 317 -3.05 -28.75 -8.11
CA ASN A 317 -2.58 -29.75 -7.13
C ASN A 317 -1.06 -29.84 -7.06
N LEU A 318 -0.36 -28.73 -7.12
CA LEU A 318 1.10 -28.64 -7.05
C LEU A 318 1.56 -28.53 -5.59
N GLU A 319 2.66 -29.22 -5.25
CA GLU A 319 3.27 -29.11 -3.92
C GLU A 319 3.85 -27.70 -3.69
N ASP A 320 4.56 -27.16 -4.68
CA ASP A 320 5.09 -25.80 -4.69
C ASP A 320 4.75 -25.11 -6.03
N PRO A 321 3.60 -24.40 -6.10
CA PRO A 321 3.22 -23.67 -7.30
C PRO A 321 4.24 -22.60 -7.70
N CYS A 322 4.86 -21.91 -6.73
CA CYS A 322 5.83 -20.86 -7.01
C CYS A 322 7.06 -21.41 -7.72
N ALA A 323 7.64 -22.49 -7.21
CA ALA A 323 8.77 -23.18 -7.84
C ALA A 323 8.43 -23.74 -9.23
N PHE A 324 7.22 -24.25 -9.41
CA PHE A 324 6.75 -24.75 -10.72
C PHE A 324 6.76 -23.64 -11.79
N PHE A 325 6.18 -22.49 -11.51
CA PHE A 325 6.17 -21.37 -12.46
C PHE A 325 7.54 -20.72 -12.61
N GLU A 326 8.34 -20.66 -11.55
CA GLU A 326 9.74 -20.17 -11.60
C GLU A 326 10.61 -21.05 -12.51
N ALA A 327 10.46 -22.37 -12.46
CA ALA A 327 11.12 -23.31 -13.38
C ALA A 327 10.67 -23.14 -14.85
N ALA A 328 9.46 -22.63 -15.07
CA ALA A 328 8.94 -22.28 -16.40
C ALA A 328 9.31 -20.87 -16.84
N GLY A 329 10.14 -20.13 -16.10
CA GLY A 329 10.60 -18.79 -16.45
C GLY A 329 9.72 -17.65 -15.91
N VAL A 330 8.78 -17.90 -15.00
CA VAL A 330 7.86 -16.89 -14.45
C VAL A 330 8.02 -16.80 -12.93
N GLY A 331 8.71 -15.75 -12.47
CA GLY A 331 8.97 -15.52 -11.05
C GLY A 331 7.88 -14.67 -10.38
N MET A 332 6.97 -15.31 -9.64
CA MET A 332 5.88 -14.67 -8.90
C MET A 332 6.14 -14.66 -7.38
N SER A 333 5.28 -13.97 -6.62
CA SER A 333 5.28 -14.10 -5.15
C SER A 333 4.40 -15.26 -4.72
N PRO A 334 4.89 -16.16 -3.83
CA PRO A 334 4.07 -17.23 -3.30
C PRO A 334 2.95 -16.68 -2.41
N GLY A 335 1.77 -17.26 -2.48
CA GLY A 335 0.61 -16.86 -1.68
C GLY A 335 0.81 -17.10 -0.19
N THR A 336 1.71 -18.01 0.19
CA THR A 336 2.12 -18.24 1.58
C THR A 336 2.66 -16.98 2.26
N ASN A 337 3.23 -16.03 1.52
CA ASN A 337 3.63 -14.72 2.04
C ASN A 337 2.42 -13.88 2.52
N PHE A 338 1.23 -14.24 2.07
CA PHE A 338 -0.05 -13.55 2.35
C PHE A 338 -1.03 -14.46 3.11
N ASN A 339 -0.53 -15.54 3.71
CA ASN A 339 -1.28 -16.57 4.45
C ASN A 339 -2.27 -17.39 3.61
N ASP A 340 -2.09 -17.48 2.28
CA ASP A 340 -2.91 -18.35 1.44
C ASP A 340 -2.07 -19.11 0.40
N SER A 341 -1.78 -20.38 0.67
CA SER A 341 -0.95 -21.24 -0.18
C SER A 341 -1.60 -21.63 -1.52
N ASN A 342 -2.91 -21.40 -1.67
CA ASN A 342 -3.65 -21.73 -2.89
C ASN A 342 -3.45 -20.68 -4.00
N PHE A 343 -2.77 -19.57 -3.71
CA PHE A 343 -2.65 -18.46 -4.62
C PHE A 343 -1.20 -18.11 -4.95
N LEU A 344 -1.04 -17.41 -6.06
CA LEU A 344 0.19 -16.70 -6.43
C LEU A 344 -0.15 -15.23 -6.72
N ARG A 345 0.78 -14.31 -6.40
CA ARG A 345 0.63 -12.90 -6.76
C ARG A 345 1.57 -12.54 -7.89
N LEU A 346 1.01 -12.06 -9.00
CA LEU A 346 1.72 -11.62 -10.19
C LEU A 346 1.66 -10.10 -10.32
N ASN A 347 2.82 -9.45 -10.42
CA ASN A 347 2.94 -8.04 -10.75
C ASN A 347 2.85 -7.86 -12.28
N PHE A 348 1.92 -7.03 -12.77
CA PHE A 348 1.74 -6.73 -14.19
C PHE A 348 2.06 -5.26 -14.55
N GLY A 349 2.80 -4.57 -13.70
CA GLY A 349 3.27 -3.21 -13.94
C GLY A 349 4.45 -3.14 -14.90
N PHE A 350 4.30 -3.69 -16.11
CA PHE A 350 5.33 -3.73 -17.14
C PHE A 350 4.74 -3.58 -18.55
N SER A 351 5.62 -3.41 -19.56
CA SER A 351 5.22 -3.31 -20.97
C SER A 351 4.69 -4.64 -21.50
N LYS A 352 3.62 -4.60 -22.30
CA LYS A 352 3.10 -5.78 -23.04
C LYS A 352 4.11 -6.42 -24.01
N SER A 353 5.21 -5.75 -24.32
CA SER A 353 6.27 -6.27 -25.19
C SER A 353 7.25 -7.20 -24.45
N ILE A 354 7.11 -7.33 -23.15
CA ILE A 354 7.84 -8.28 -22.31
C ILE A 354 7.04 -9.55 -22.16
#